data_8055aa62f6d4e54f532c49ec4e3b250e
#
_entry.id   8055aa62f6d4e54f532c49ec4e3b250e
#
_cell.length_a   1.000
_cell.length_b   1.000
_cell.length_c   1.000
_cell.angle_alpha   90.00
_cell.angle_beta   90.00
_cell.angle_gamma   90.00
#
_symmetry.space_group_name_H-M   'P 1'
#
loop_
_entity.id
_entity.type
_entity.pdbx_description
1 polymer ?
#
loop_
_entity_poly.entity_id
_entity_poly.type
_entity_poly.pdbx_seq_one_letter_code
_entity_poly.pdbx_strand_id
1 'polypeptide(L)'
;MKQYLRAFFIFLLNTNLGLYSQSNQSLETDNPPNFLFVLVDDQPFDAVGFMNRYPFLKTPNIDRLYNEGANVENFFVTQSICSPSRASFLTGTYPHIHGANQNNKHVDPNWDAFAPYTVHLQNAGYETAHIGKIHMAHKKGKDHIRPGFDYWYSFIGQGKYIDPPVNDNGKEYIEEGYMTDILTDKAIAWLNEKRDPSKPFSLNLWHKAVHEPHLPAERHKDIYEEAVLPPPPYDTHKETFKGKPEWQRKKTYGFDWKKNLPIPSELPEQEWPINYEKNMDLLRCIAAIDESLGEVLKTLEALGELDNTVIIYSSDNGYFLGEHTFNDKRLAYENSMRVPMLIRYPKLIKQKTVVKQQCLNIDMAPTILDMAGVEIPGYMQGDSMLNLLNGGSGDKWRTSILFEYYLDTYWPYAGPNQIAVRTDRYKLVDAFLKNDIDELYDLKNDPGEMVNLINSEAYDAIELNLRQEAKNLKAQFKYRADRDWWLRKVLKEKNIKKNK
;
A
#
# COMPACT_ATOMS: atom_id res chain seq x y z
N MET A 1 -48.89 40.25 -54.24
CA MET A 1 -48.50 41.11 -53.11
C MET A 1 -48.76 40.41 -51.84
N LYS A 2 -47.80 39.69 -51.30
CA LYS A 2 -47.79 39.25 -49.89
C LYS A 2 -46.30 39.01 -49.53
N GLN A 3 -45.79 39.89 -48.66
CA GLN A 3 -44.48 39.79 -48.04
C GLN A 3 -44.49 38.67 -47.02
N TYR A 4 -43.52 37.78 -47.08
CA TYR A 4 -43.21 36.82 -46.02
C TYR A 4 -41.96 37.29 -45.27
N LEU A 5 -42.17 37.75 -44.01
CA LEU A 5 -41.12 37.92 -43.04
C LEU A 5 -40.67 36.54 -42.56
N ARG A 6 -39.37 36.23 -42.77
CA ARG A 6 -38.72 35.12 -42.06
C ARG A 6 -38.03 35.63 -40.82
N ALA A 7 -38.57 35.25 -39.65
CA ALA A 7 -37.91 35.42 -38.37
C ALA A 7 -36.79 34.38 -38.20
N PHE A 8 -35.56 34.89 -38.06
CA PHE A 8 -34.41 34.04 -37.65
C PHE A 8 -34.40 33.95 -36.13
N PHE A 9 -34.67 32.76 -35.56
CA PHE A 9 -34.43 32.46 -34.16
C PHE A 9 -32.93 32.08 -34.00
N ILE A 10 -32.17 32.98 -33.38
CA ILE A 10 -30.82 32.69 -32.88
C ILE A 10 -30.97 31.98 -31.56
N PHE A 11 -30.65 30.67 -31.50
CA PHE A 11 -30.48 29.93 -30.24
C PHE A 11 -29.09 30.27 -29.69
N LEU A 12 -29.03 31.12 -28.69
CA LEU A 12 -27.86 31.31 -27.85
C LEU A 12 -27.73 30.09 -26.94
N LEU A 13 -26.80 29.17 -27.29
CA LEU A 13 -26.32 28.15 -26.37
C LEU A 13 -25.46 28.82 -25.30
N ASN A 14 -26.07 29.07 -24.14
CA ASN A 14 -25.31 29.35 -22.93
C ASN A 14 -24.58 28.10 -22.47
N THR A 15 -23.33 27.96 -22.86
CA THR A 15 -22.40 27.03 -22.22
C THR A 15 -22.01 27.64 -20.88
N ASN A 16 -22.70 27.28 -19.82
CA ASN A 16 -22.20 27.46 -18.47
C ASN A 16 -20.97 26.57 -18.26
N LEU A 17 -19.80 27.09 -18.57
CA LEU A 17 -18.55 26.63 -17.99
C LEU A 17 -18.59 26.99 -16.52
N GLY A 18 -19.10 26.07 -15.72
CA GLY A 18 -18.96 26.13 -14.28
C GLY A 18 -17.49 26.03 -13.92
N LEU A 19 -16.87 27.17 -13.69
CA LEU A 19 -15.63 27.28 -12.95
C LEU A 19 -15.91 26.73 -11.55
N TYR A 20 -15.57 25.47 -11.30
CA TYR A 20 -15.49 24.92 -9.96
C TYR A 20 -14.31 25.60 -9.26
N SER A 21 -14.58 26.71 -8.63
CA SER A 21 -13.77 27.23 -7.55
C SER A 21 -13.92 26.25 -6.39
N GLN A 22 -13.00 25.29 -6.27
CA GLN A 22 -12.75 24.66 -4.99
C GLN A 22 -12.37 25.78 -4.03
N SER A 23 -13.19 26.01 -3.01
CA SER A 23 -12.80 26.84 -1.89
C SER A 23 -11.69 26.10 -1.15
N ASN A 24 -10.45 26.35 -1.56
CA ASN A 24 -9.28 26.05 -0.75
C ASN A 24 -9.42 26.89 0.51
N GLN A 25 -9.97 26.32 1.59
CA GLN A 25 -9.60 26.74 2.92
C GLN A 25 -8.15 26.27 3.10
N SER A 26 -7.22 27.03 2.53
CA SER A 26 -5.80 26.91 2.89
C SER A 26 -5.76 27.09 4.40
N LEU A 27 -5.18 26.13 5.10
CA LEU A 27 -4.77 26.33 6.48
C LEU A 27 -3.67 27.40 6.42
N GLU A 28 -4.04 28.69 6.45
CA GLU A 28 -3.12 29.77 6.76
C GLU A 28 -2.68 29.57 8.22
N THR A 29 -1.76 28.65 8.42
CA THR A 29 -1.08 28.50 9.70
C THR A 29 0.29 29.18 9.57
N ASP A 30 0.56 30.13 10.46
CA ASP A 30 1.89 30.72 10.62
C ASP A 30 2.99 29.66 10.86
N ASN A 31 2.60 28.40 11.06
CA ASN A 31 3.46 27.24 11.29
C ASN A 31 2.91 26.00 10.55
N PRO A 32 3.43 25.69 9.35
CA PRO A 32 3.02 24.50 8.61
C PRO A 32 3.32 23.21 9.37
N PRO A 33 2.51 22.13 9.20
CA PRO A 33 2.73 20.87 9.91
C PRO A 33 4.01 20.18 9.47
N ASN A 34 4.70 19.53 10.40
CA ASN A 34 5.69 18.52 10.08
C ASN A 34 5.02 17.19 9.70
N PHE A 35 5.75 16.31 9.01
CA PHE A 35 5.28 14.99 8.66
C PHE A 35 6.28 13.92 9.12
N LEU A 36 5.78 12.91 9.83
CA LEU A 36 6.46 11.63 10.06
C LEU A 36 5.66 10.52 9.41
N PHE A 37 6.20 9.89 8.37
CA PHE A 37 5.56 8.76 7.72
C PHE A 37 6.33 7.47 8.04
N VAL A 38 5.75 6.66 8.94
CA VAL A 38 6.24 5.32 9.29
C VAL A 38 5.59 4.30 8.38
N LEU A 39 6.39 3.61 7.56
CA LEU A 39 5.92 2.56 6.66
C LEU A 39 6.61 1.24 6.98
N VAL A 40 5.81 0.23 7.27
CA VAL A 40 6.24 -1.13 7.60
C VAL A 40 6.20 -2.00 6.34
N ASP A 41 6.96 -3.07 6.29
CA ASP A 41 7.04 -4.00 5.18
C ASP A 41 6.29 -5.30 5.52
N ASP A 42 5.28 -5.65 4.73
CA ASP A 42 4.52 -6.90 4.86
C ASP A 42 3.69 -7.04 6.16
N GLN A 43 3.21 -5.97 6.76
CA GLN A 43 2.38 -6.08 7.96
C GLN A 43 0.91 -6.37 7.59
N PRO A 44 0.32 -7.47 8.08
CA PRO A 44 -1.12 -7.70 7.99
C PRO A 44 -1.92 -6.55 8.61
N PHE A 45 -3.04 -6.18 7.99
CA PHE A 45 -3.84 -5.04 8.41
C PHE A 45 -4.38 -5.16 9.85
N ASP A 46 -4.59 -6.40 10.32
CA ASP A 46 -5.13 -6.73 11.63
C ASP A 46 -4.07 -7.13 12.67
N ALA A 47 -2.78 -7.08 12.30
CA ALA A 47 -1.68 -7.34 13.21
C ALA A 47 -1.28 -6.07 13.99
N VAL A 48 -2.24 -5.50 14.74
CA VAL A 48 -2.13 -4.36 15.63
C VAL A 48 -2.96 -4.61 16.89
N GLY A 49 -2.50 -4.12 18.06
CA GLY A 49 -3.08 -4.44 19.35
C GLY A 49 -4.57 -4.09 19.47
N PHE A 50 -4.96 -2.88 19.06
CA PHE A 50 -6.34 -2.40 19.19
C PHE A 50 -7.37 -3.22 18.40
N MET A 51 -6.98 -3.94 17.35
CA MET A 51 -7.87 -4.83 16.58
C MET A 51 -8.11 -6.17 17.27
N ASN A 52 -7.28 -6.52 18.26
CA ASN A 52 -7.39 -7.73 19.09
C ASN A 52 -7.47 -9.06 18.30
N ARG A 53 -6.93 -9.09 17.07
CA ARG A 53 -6.83 -10.32 16.27
C ARG A 53 -5.89 -11.32 16.93
N TYR A 54 -4.81 -10.83 17.51
CA TYR A 54 -3.83 -11.56 18.30
C TYR A 54 -3.82 -11.00 19.73
N PRO A 55 -4.58 -11.59 20.68
CA PRO A 55 -4.79 -10.99 22.01
C PRO A 55 -3.51 -10.77 22.85
N PHE A 56 -2.46 -11.51 22.51
CA PHE A 56 -1.14 -11.40 23.13
C PHE A 56 -0.28 -10.28 22.53
N LEU A 57 -0.55 -9.87 21.28
CA LEU A 57 0.20 -8.81 20.59
C LEU A 57 -0.05 -7.46 21.29
N LYS A 58 1.02 -6.83 21.75
CA LYS A 58 0.99 -5.52 22.39
C LYS A 58 1.68 -4.48 21.52
N THR A 59 0.94 -3.47 21.11
CA THR A 59 1.44 -2.37 20.29
C THR A 59 1.01 -1.02 20.87
N PRO A 60 1.45 -0.69 22.12
CA PRO A 60 0.93 0.48 22.82
C PRO A 60 1.17 1.82 22.10
N ASN A 61 2.26 1.95 21.35
CA ASN A 61 2.57 3.17 20.61
C ASN A 61 1.76 3.29 19.30
N ILE A 62 1.55 2.18 18.59
CA ILE A 62 0.66 2.13 17.44
C ILE A 62 -0.79 2.36 17.89
N ASP A 63 -1.21 1.72 19.00
CA ASP A 63 -2.55 1.88 19.59
C ASP A 63 -2.77 3.34 20.07
N ARG A 64 -1.72 4.04 20.46
CA ARG A 64 -1.77 5.47 20.78
C ARG A 64 -2.20 6.29 19.56
N LEU A 65 -1.69 6.00 18.35
CA LEU A 65 -2.11 6.68 17.14
C LEU A 65 -3.59 6.46 16.84
N TYR A 66 -4.11 5.24 17.06
CA TYR A 66 -5.53 4.95 16.97
C TYR A 66 -6.36 5.77 17.97
N ASN A 67 -5.91 5.84 19.23
CA ASN A 67 -6.63 6.52 20.30
C ASN A 67 -6.61 8.05 20.15
N GLU A 68 -5.54 8.64 19.65
CA GLU A 68 -5.32 10.08 19.53
C GLU A 68 -5.61 10.64 18.12
N GLY A 69 -5.92 9.79 17.15
CA GLY A 69 -6.07 10.19 15.74
C GLY A 69 -7.22 9.51 15.02
N ALA A 70 -7.00 9.18 13.76
CA ALA A 70 -7.93 8.49 12.87
C ALA A 70 -7.42 7.11 12.47
N ASN A 71 -8.35 6.17 12.36
CA ASN A 71 -8.19 4.89 11.67
C ASN A 71 -8.95 4.93 10.33
N VAL A 72 -8.25 4.75 9.23
CA VAL A 72 -8.86 4.54 7.92
C VAL A 72 -9.10 3.04 7.74
N GLU A 73 -10.29 2.57 8.09
CA GLU A 73 -10.59 1.13 8.15
C GLU A 73 -10.43 0.41 6.82
N ASN A 74 -10.78 1.08 5.72
CA ASN A 74 -10.75 0.52 4.38
C ASN A 74 -9.63 1.16 3.56
N PHE A 75 -8.38 0.93 3.97
CA PHE A 75 -7.22 1.41 3.26
C PHE A 75 -6.52 0.28 2.51
N PHE A 76 -6.33 0.47 1.21
CA PHE A 76 -5.83 -0.55 0.31
C PHE A 76 -4.62 -0.05 -0.48
N VAL A 77 -3.80 -0.99 -0.93
CA VAL A 77 -2.74 -0.71 -1.89
C VAL A 77 -3.19 -1.05 -3.31
N THR A 78 -2.75 -0.24 -4.26
CA THR A 78 -3.08 -0.43 -5.68
C THR A 78 -2.43 -1.66 -6.29
N GLN A 79 -1.30 -2.11 -5.72
CA GLN A 79 -0.62 -3.37 -6.03
C GLN A 79 0.09 -3.89 -4.79
N SER A 80 -0.21 -5.13 -4.38
CA SER A 80 0.33 -5.73 -3.15
C SER A 80 1.74 -6.29 -3.36
N ILE A 81 2.71 -5.41 -3.60
CA ILE A 81 4.13 -5.74 -3.70
C ILE A 81 4.99 -4.51 -3.43
N CYS A 82 6.08 -4.67 -2.70
CA CYS A 82 6.83 -3.58 -2.08
C CYS A 82 7.17 -2.41 -3.04
N SER A 83 7.96 -2.62 -4.11
CA SER A 83 8.42 -1.53 -4.98
C SER A 83 7.28 -0.75 -5.63
N PRO A 84 6.29 -1.41 -6.27
CA PRO A 84 5.13 -0.71 -6.84
C PRO A 84 4.35 0.10 -5.81
N SER A 85 4.06 -0.48 -4.65
CA SER A 85 3.29 0.19 -3.62
C SER A 85 4.03 1.39 -3.03
N ARG A 86 5.34 1.25 -2.73
CA ARG A 86 6.18 2.36 -2.24
C ARG A 86 6.27 3.50 -3.26
N ALA A 87 6.38 3.17 -4.55
CA ALA A 87 6.33 4.14 -5.64
C ALA A 87 4.97 4.85 -5.71
N SER A 88 3.87 4.12 -5.53
CA SER A 88 2.52 4.71 -5.48
C SER A 88 2.32 5.65 -4.30
N PHE A 89 2.83 5.32 -3.10
CA PHE A 89 2.84 6.22 -1.95
C PHE A 89 3.59 7.53 -2.23
N LEU A 90 4.72 7.45 -2.95
CA LEU A 90 5.53 8.63 -3.25
C LEU A 90 4.93 9.51 -4.35
N THR A 91 4.38 8.90 -5.40
CA THR A 91 3.97 9.61 -6.62
C THR A 91 2.49 9.95 -6.70
N GLY A 92 1.65 9.32 -5.86
CA GLY A 92 0.19 9.45 -5.95
C GLY A 92 -0.39 8.85 -7.23
N THR A 93 0.32 7.89 -7.88
CA THR A 93 -0.09 7.31 -9.17
C THR A 93 -0.08 5.78 -9.13
N TYR A 94 -0.86 5.17 -10.03
CA TYR A 94 -0.90 3.72 -10.19
C TYR A 94 0.40 3.16 -10.79
N PRO A 95 0.75 1.88 -10.50
CA PRO A 95 1.94 1.22 -11.02
C PRO A 95 2.05 1.20 -12.56
N HIS A 96 0.94 1.07 -13.29
CA HIS A 96 0.94 1.15 -14.75
C HIS A 96 1.27 2.56 -15.29
N ILE A 97 1.15 3.59 -14.45
CA ILE A 97 1.47 4.99 -14.79
C ILE A 97 2.92 5.32 -14.44
N HIS A 98 3.34 5.12 -13.18
CA HIS A 98 4.72 5.46 -12.81
C HIS A 98 5.76 4.46 -13.33
N GLY A 99 5.36 3.27 -13.78
CA GLY A 99 6.21 2.30 -14.47
C GLY A 99 6.95 1.30 -13.57
N ALA A 100 7.06 1.52 -12.26
CA ALA A 100 7.61 0.56 -11.31
C ALA A 100 6.50 -0.42 -10.90
N ASN A 101 6.24 -1.43 -11.71
CA ASN A 101 5.12 -2.37 -11.56
C ASN A 101 5.56 -3.77 -11.09
N GLN A 102 6.81 -3.93 -10.69
CA GLN A 102 7.40 -5.19 -10.18
C GLN A 102 8.55 -4.91 -9.21
N ASN A 103 8.87 -5.89 -8.36
CA ASN A 103 10.13 -5.90 -7.61
C ASN A 103 11.30 -6.22 -8.55
N ASN A 104 11.73 -5.24 -9.30
CA ASN A 104 12.79 -5.40 -10.29
C ASN A 104 13.98 -4.48 -9.97
N LYS A 105 15.15 -5.09 -9.80
CA LYS A 105 16.40 -4.38 -9.49
C LYS A 105 16.85 -3.35 -10.54
N HIS A 106 16.17 -3.25 -11.66
CA HIS A 106 16.49 -2.35 -12.76
C HIS A 106 15.44 -1.26 -13.00
N VAL A 107 14.34 -1.26 -12.22
CA VAL A 107 13.21 -0.37 -12.47
C VAL A 107 13.01 0.61 -11.33
N ASP A 108 13.11 1.89 -11.66
CA ASP A 108 12.58 3.02 -10.89
C ASP A 108 11.28 3.52 -11.54
N PRO A 109 10.44 4.24 -10.81
CA PRO A 109 9.43 5.11 -11.41
C PRO A 109 10.04 6.11 -12.40
N ASN A 110 9.24 6.59 -13.33
CA ASN A 110 9.61 7.72 -14.16
C ASN A 110 9.52 9.01 -13.33
N TRP A 111 10.57 9.31 -12.57
CA TRP A 111 10.63 10.43 -11.64
C TRP A 111 10.50 11.81 -12.34
N ASP A 112 10.90 11.92 -13.61
CA ASP A 112 10.78 13.17 -14.38
C ASP A 112 9.34 13.50 -14.70
N ALA A 113 8.51 12.48 -14.94
CA ALA A 113 7.10 12.64 -15.25
C ALA A 113 6.21 12.61 -13.99
N PHE A 114 6.63 11.91 -12.95
CA PHE A 114 5.87 11.66 -11.72
C PHE A 114 6.76 11.86 -10.49
N ALA A 115 7.09 13.13 -10.24
CA ALA A 115 7.92 13.50 -9.11
C ALA A 115 7.27 13.06 -7.79
N PRO A 116 8.03 12.56 -6.80
CA PRO A 116 7.48 12.21 -5.50
C PRO A 116 6.98 13.46 -4.76
N TYR A 117 5.99 13.31 -3.88
CA TYR A 117 5.43 14.40 -3.09
C TYR A 117 6.51 15.19 -2.34
N THR A 118 7.60 14.55 -1.96
CA THR A 118 8.72 15.17 -1.26
C THR A 118 9.45 16.25 -2.08
N VAL A 119 9.48 16.14 -3.42
CA VAL A 119 9.99 17.23 -4.30
C VAL A 119 9.11 18.47 -4.16
N HIS A 120 7.80 18.31 -4.10
CA HIS A 120 6.87 19.44 -3.96
C HIS A 120 6.97 20.06 -2.58
N LEU A 121 7.18 19.27 -1.53
CA LEU A 121 7.45 19.76 -0.17
C LEU A 121 8.77 20.51 -0.10
N GLN A 122 9.86 20.03 -0.72
CA GLN A 122 11.13 20.76 -0.79
C GLN A 122 10.95 22.14 -1.45
N ASN A 123 10.24 22.19 -2.57
CA ASN A 123 9.94 23.45 -3.26
C ASN A 123 9.10 24.40 -2.41
N ALA A 124 8.35 23.89 -1.45
CA ALA A 124 7.58 24.67 -0.47
C ALA A 124 8.38 25.01 0.81
N GLY A 125 9.68 24.69 0.85
CA GLY A 125 10.58 25.04 1.96
C GLY A 125 10.72 24.00 3.06
N TYR A 126 10.15 22.80 2.90
CA TYR A 126 10.37 21.69 3.83
C TYR A 126 11.76 21.11 3.71
N GLU A 127 12.31 20.68 4.82
CA GLU A 127 13.47 19.79 4.84
C GLU A 127 13.00 18.34 4.84
N THR A 128 13.54 17.51 3.93
CA THR A 128 13.03 16.18 3.66
C THR A 128 14.07 15.10 3.94
N ALA A 129 13.65 14.02 4.58
CA ALA A 129 14.52 12.89 4.88
C ALA A 129 13.88 11.56 4.49
N HIS A 130 14.70 10.63 3.98
CA HIS A 130 14.34 9.23 3.83
C HIS A 130 15.31 8.37 4.64
N ILE A 131 14.74 7.58 5.56
CA ILE A 131 15.48 6.64 6.41
C ILE A 131 14.82 5.29 6.29
N GLY A 132 15.51 4.34 5.61
CA GLY A 132 15.04 2.96 5.49
C GLY A 132 14.89 2.42 4.08
N LYS A 133 13.95 1.52 3.90
CA LYS A 133 13.74 0.73 2.68
C LYS A 133 13.09 1.54 1.57
N ILE A 134 13.71 1.55 0.40
CA ILE A 134 13.11 2.06 -0.84
C ILE A 134 12.72 0.93 -1.80
N HIS A 135 13.55 -0.09 -1.93
CA HIS A 135 13.36 -1.31 -2.73
C HIS A 135 13.07 -1.08 -4.23
N MET A 136 13.48 0.03 -4.78
CA MET A 136 13.45 0.31 -6.22
C MET A 136 14.84 0.06 -6.82
N ALA A 137 15.08 0.36 -8.08
CA ALA A 137 16.31 -0.01 -8.80
C ALA A 137 17.58 -0.02 -7.93
N HIS A 138 18.40 -1.08 -8.08
CA HIS A 138 19.62 -1.30 -7.29
C HIS A 138 20.75 -0.40 -7.81
N LYS A 139 20.73 0.88 -7.43
CA LYS A 139 21.76 1.85 -7.72
C LYS A 139 22.73 1.96 -6.55
N LYS A 140 23.94 2.48 -6.78
CA LYS A 140 25.00 2.60 -5.78
C LYS A 140 25.45 4.04 -5.59
N GLY A 141 26.14 4.29 -4.48
CA GLY A 141 26.68 5.60 -4.18
C GLY A 141 25.59 6.68 -4.23
N LYS A 142 25.90 7.83 -4.82
CA LYS A 142 24.95 8.95 -4.97
C LYS A 142 23.77 8.63 -5.88
N ASP A 143 23.92 7.72 -6.83
CA ASP A 143 22.82 7.31 -7.71
C ASP A 143 21.73 6.54 -6.96
N HIS A 144 22.00 6.06 -5.75
CA HIS A 144 21.03 5.43 -4.88
C HIS A 144 20.02 6.42 -4.29
N ILE A 145 20.40 7.71 -4.17
CA ILE A 145 19.53 8.78 -3.64
C ILE A 145 18.40 9.02 -4.64
N ARG A 146 17.17 9.04 -4.15
CA ARG A 146 15.99 9.38 -4.96
C ARG A 146 15.67 10.87 -4.88
N PRO A 147 15.02 11.45 -5.90
CA PRO A 147 14.68 12.88 -5.89
C PRO A 147 13.77 13.23 -4.72
N GLY A 148 13.90 14.46 -4.24
CA GLY A 148 13.05 15.01 -3.19
C GLY A 148 13.50 14.70 -1.77
N PHE A 149 14.79 14.36 -1.55
CA PHE A 149 15.34 14.13 -0.20
C PHE A 149 16.64 14.90 0.01
N ASP A 150 16.69 15.69 1.09
CA ASP A 150 17.87 16.41 1.56
C ASP A 150 18.77 15.50 2.39
N TYR A 151 18.20 14.57 3.14
CA TYR A 151 18.90 13.53 3.87
C TYR A 151 18.47 12.14 3.41
N TRP A 152 19.43 11.28 3.17
CA TRP A 152 19.22 9.93 2.65
C TRP A 152 20.01 8.90 3.45
N TYR A 153 19.28 7.98 4.10
CA TYR A 153 19.85 6.78 4.72
C TYR A 153 19.04 5.57 4.31
N SER A 154 19.61 4.68 3.50
CA SER A 154 18.87 3.59 2.90
C SER A 154 19.77 2.39 2.61
N PHE A 155 19.21 1.36 2.00
CA PHE A 155 19.90 0.13 1.61
C PHE A 155 19.34 -0.44 0.31
N ILE A 156 20.13 -1.30 -0.36
CA ILE A 156 19.76 -1.88 -1.63
C ILE A 156 18.83 -3.09 -1.41
N GLY A 157 17.76 -3.17 -2.21
CA GLY A 157 16.84 -4.31 -2.26
C GLY A 157 16.07 -4.51 -0.96
N GLN A 158 16.07 -5.74 -0.46
CA GLN A 158 15.35 -6.12 0.77
C GLN A 158 16.14 -5.79 2.06
N GLY A 159 17.45 -5.50 1.97
CA GLY A 159 18.29 -5.29 3.14
C GLY A 159 18.51 -6.56 3.99
N LYS A 160 19.25 -6.40 5.08
CA LYS A 160 19.50 -7.44 6.09
C LYS A 160 19.00 -6.93 7.45
N TYR A 161 18.64 -7.86 8.33
CA TYR A 161 18.26 -7.50 9.71
C TYR A 161 19.45 -7.18 10.60
N ILE A 162 20.56 -7.91 10.42
CA ILE A 162 21.76 -7.76 11.24
C ILE A 162 22.90 -7.27 10.32
N ASP A 163 23.64 -6.30 10.82
CA ASP A 163 24.84 -5.71 10.17
C ASP A 163 24.57 -5.39 8.70
N PRO A 164 23.58 -4.54 8.40
CA PRO A 164 23.18 -4.26 7.03
C PRO A 164 24.21 -3.42 6.29
N PRO A 165 24.47 -3.69 5.00
CA PRO A 165 25.09 -2.72 4.13
C PRO A 165 24.12 -1.57 3.87
N VAL A 166 24.57 -0.35 4.12
CA VAL A 166 23.76 0.88 4.03
C VAL A 166 24.40 1.90 3.09
N ASN A 167 23.59 2.85 2.66
CA ASN A 167 23.99 4.04 1.92
C ASN A 167 23.55 5.27 2.71
N ASP A 168 24.51 6.01 3.26
CA ASP A 168 24.31 7.26 3.97
C ASP A 168 24.76 8.42 3.07
N ASN A 169 23.81 9.12 2.45
CA ASN A 169 24.08 10.25 1.55
C ASN A 169 25.11 9.93 0.44
N GLY A 170 25.05 8.70 -0.08
CA GLY A 170 25.93 8.21 -1.14
C GLY A 170 27.19 7.50 -0.65
N LYS A 171 27.47 7.48 0.66
CA LYS A 171 28.55 6.69 1.26
C LYS A 171 28.04 5.31 1.65
N GLU A 172 28.69 4.27 1.15
CA GLU A 172 28.32 2.88 1.44
C GLU A 172 29.24 2.29 2.52
N TYR A 173 28.64 1.62 3.50
CA TYR A 173 29.36 0.89 4.55
C TYR A 173 28.45 -0.17 5.20
N ILE A 174 29.00 -1.00 6.07
CA ILE A 174 28.23 -1.90 6.92
C ILE A 174 28.00 -1.20 8.24
N GLU A 175 26.73 -1.07 8.64
CA GLU A 175 26.35 -0.56 9.98
C GLU A 175 26.17 -1.76 10.88
N GLU A 176 26.81 -1.77 12.06
CA GLU A 176 26.66 -2.86 13.04
C GLU A 176 25.34 -2.72 13.80
N GLY A 177 24.65 -3.84 14.03
CA GLY A 177 23.45 -3.90 14.84
C GLY A 177 22.20 -4.37 14.14
N TYR A 178 21.07 -4.20 14.80
CA TYR A 178 19.73 -4.61 14.32
C TYR A 178 19.09 -3.51 13.49
N MET A 179 18.63 -3.83 12.29
CA MET A 179 18.17 -2.85 11.30
C MET A 179 17.11 -1.88 11.84
N THR A 180 16.10 -2.39 12.57
CA THR A 180 15.02 -1.51 13.09
C THR A 180 15.58 -0.49 14.07
N ASP A 181 16.49 -0.91 14.96
CA ASP A 181 17.12 -0.01 15.93
C ASP A 181 18.02 1.02 15.22
N ILE A 182 18.82 0.57 14.24
CA ILE A 182 19.65 1.46 13.42
C ILE A 182 18.79 2.55 12.75
N LEU A 183 17.67 2.19 12.13
CA LEU A 183 16.80 3.15 11.46
C LEU A 183 16.18 4.14 12.47
N THR A 184 15.82 3.65 13.66
CA THR A 184 15.29 4.47 14.76
C THR A 184 16.32 5.48 15.24
N ASP A 185 17.55 5.03 15.52
CA ASP A 185 18.66 5.89 15.96
C ASP A 185 18.99 6.95 14.93
N LYS A 186 18.99 6.61 13.63
CA LYS A 186 19.22 7.57 12.55
C LYS A 186 18.11 8.61 12.46
N ALA A 187 16.84 8.21 12.67
CA ALA A 187 15.71 9.14 12.69
C ALA A 187 15.81 10.10 13.88
N ILE A 188 16.12 9.60 15.06
CA ILE A 188 16.30 10.41 16.27
C ILE A 188 17.49 11.37 16.12
N ALA A 189 18.62 10.88 15.63
CA ALA A 189 19.79 11.73 15.38
C ALA A 189 19.52 12.81 14.32
N TRP A 190 18.74 12.47 13.28
CA TRP A 190 18.35 13.46 12.26
C TRP A 190 17.44 14.53 12.86
N LEU A 191 16.43 14.17 13.65
CA LEU A 191 15.51 15.09 14.30
C LEU A 191 16.23 16.04 15.29
N ASN A 192 17.19 15.53 16.06
CA ASN A 192 17.87 16.30 17.11
C ASN A 192 19.03 17.14 16.60
N GLU A 193 19.80 16.66 15.61
CA GLU A 193 21.16 17.17 15.38
C GLU A 193 21.41 17.60 13.93
N LYS A 194 20.67 17.06 12.94
CA LYS A 194 21.04 17.22 11.53
C LYS A 194 20.14 18.17 10.76
N ARG A 195 18.84 18.19 11.07
CA ARG A 195 17.88 19.05 10.39
C ARG A 195 18.01 20.51 10.83
N ASP A 196 17.54 21.42 9.97
CA ASP A 196 17.36 22.83 10.32
C ASP A 196 16.07 23.00 11.14
N PRO A 197 16.15 23.33 12.46
CA PRO A 197 14.96 23.45 13.30
C PRO A 197 14.06 24.64 12.95
N SER A 198 14.51 25.54 12.07
CA SER A 198 13.72 26.69 11.60
C SER A 198 12.79 26.32 10.43
N LYS A 199 12.93 25.12 9.86
CA LYS A 199 12.14 24.64 8.74
C LYS A 199 11.13 23.56 9.17
N PRO A 200 9.95 23.51 8.56
CA PRO A 200 9.12 22.33 8.66
C PRO A 200 9.80 21.12 8.00
N PHE A 201 9.50 19.93 8.47
CA PHE A 201 10.14 18.72 7.94
C PHE A 201 9.16 17.66 7.42
N SER A 202 9.66 16.80 6.53
CA SER A 202 9.00 15.55 6.13
C SER A 202 9.99 14.39 6.25
N LEU A 203 9.77 13.51 7.23
CA LEU A 203 10.60 12.33 7.50
C LEU A 203 9.85 11.05 7.10
N ASN A 204 10.41 10.31 6.14
CA ASN A 204 10.02 8.97 5.80
C ASN A 204 10.86 7.97 6.60
N LEU A 205 10.28 7.32 7.63
CA LEU A 205 10.90 6.24 8.37
C LEU A 205 10.29 4.91 7.89
N TRP A 206 10.94 4.28 6.89
CA TRP A 206 10.41 3.13 6.18
C TRP A 206 11.17 1.85 6.55
N HIS A 207 10.60 1.05 7.43
CA HIS A 207 11.25 -0.15 7.95
C HIS A 207 11.38 -1.28 6.94
N LYS A 208 12.40 -2.15 7.13
CA LYS A 208 12.50 -3.46 6.53
C LYS A 208 11.57 -4.47 7.24
N ALA A 209 11.47 -4.38 8.56
CA ALA A 209 10.56 -5.22 9.33
C ALA A 209 9.12 -4.94 8.87
N VAL A 210 8.26 -5.92 8.79
CA VAL A 210 8.40 -7.30 9.30
C VAL A 210 8.76 -8.32 8.21
N HIS A 211 9.24 -7.87 7.04
CA HIS A 211 9.51 -8.69 5.86
C HIS A 211 10.41 -9.91 6.17
N GLU A 212 10.16 -11.02 5.49
CA GLU A 212 10.96 -12.23 5.57
C GLU A 212 12.48 -11.94 5.47
N PRO A 213 13.32 -12.64 6.25
CA PRO A 213 13.08 -13.86 7.02
C PRO A 213 12.45 -13.69 8.40
N HIS A 214 11.71 -12.62 8.72
CA HIS A 214 11.08 -12.35 10.00
C HIS A 214 12.03 -12.63 11.18
N LEU A 215 13.09 -11.87 11.27
CA LEU A 215 14.08 -12.02 12.34
C LEU A 215 13.79 -10.99 13.45
N PRO A 216 13.23 -11.41 14.60
CA PRO A 216 12.98 -10.50 15.72
C PRO A 216 14.28 -9.96 16.32
N ALA A 217 14.22 -8.81 16.96
CA ALA A 217 15.32 -8.35 17.80
C ALA A 217 15.59 -9.35 18.92
N GLU A 218 16.84 -9.47 19.37
CA GLU A 218 17.24 -10.42 20.42
C GLU A 218 16.40 -10.30 21.69
N ARG A 219 16.01 -9.07 22.06
CA ARG A 219 15.13 -8.77 23.19
C ARG A 219 13.68 -9.20 22.99
N HIS A 220 13.28 -9.52 21.77
CA HIS A 220 11.91 -9.93 21.44
C HIS A 220 11.79 -11.38 20.99
N LYS A 221 12.87 -12.13 20.88
CA LYS A 221 12.85 -13.49 20.34
C LYS A 221 12.00 -14.46 21.17
N ASP A 222 11.94 -14.23 22.50
CA ASP A 222 11.27 -15.12 23.45
C ASP A 222 9.92 -14.53 23.94
N ILE A 223 9.49 -13.35 23.46
CA ILE A 223 8.15 -12.87 23.78
C ILE A 223 7.09 -13.76 23.12
N TYR A 224 5.95 -13.91 23.77
CA TYR A 224 4.81 -14.71 23.28
C TYR A 224 5.09 -16.22 23.21
N GLU A 225 6.05 -16.77 23.95
CA GLU A 225 6.41 -18.18 23.95
C GLU A 225 5.21 -19.10 24.28
N GLU A 226 4.38 -18.68 25.25
CA GLU A 226 3.20 -19.45 25.67
C GLU A 226 1.92 -19.07 24.88
N ALA A 227 2.04 -18.15 23.92
CA ALA A 227 0.90 -17.68 23.17
C ALA A 227 0.50 -18.69 22.09
N VAL A 228 -0.79 -18.82 21.87
CA VAL A 228 -1.35 -19.65 20.80
C VAL A 228 -1.89 -18.73 19.70
N LEU A 229 -1.43 -18.94 18.46
CA LEU A 229 -1.98 -18.24 17.31
C LEU A 229 -3.46 -18.61 17.13
N PRO A 230 -4.38 -17.66 17.15
CA PRO A 230 -5.76 -17.94 16.84
C PRO A 230 -5.89 -18.36 15.36
N PRO A 231 -6.81 -19.26 15.01
CA PRO A 231 -7.01 -19.68 13.63
C PRO A 231 -7.40 -18.48 12.76
N PRO A 232 -7.17 -18.55 11.43
CA PRO A 232 -7.62 -17.50 10.52
C PRO A 232 -9.12 -17.22 10.71
N PRO A 233 -9.55 -15.96 10.63
CA PRO A 233 -10.96 -15.64 10.61
C PRO A 233 -11.63 -16.32 9.41
N TYR A 234 -12.91 -16.66 9.56
CA TYR A 234 -13.71 -17.25 8.49
C TYR A 234 -13.26 -18.64 8.02
N ASP A 235 -12.48 -19.35 8.83
CA ASP A 235 -12.00 -20.73 8.55
C ASP A 235 -11.28 -20.89 7.20
N THR A 236 -10.61 -19.84 6.71
CA THR A 236 -9.96 -19.85 5.38
C THR A 236 -8.92 -20.97 5.22
N HIS A 237 -8.38 -21.49 6.33
CA HIS A 237 -7.46 -22.64 6.31
C HIS A 237 -8.17 -23.97 5.99
N LYS A 238 -9.52 -24.04 6.09
CA LYS A 238 -10.33 -25.22 5.74
C LYS A 238 -10.98 -25.09 4.37
N GLU A 239 -10.59 -24.11 3.59
CA GLU A 239 -11.16 -23.87 2.27
C GLU A 239 -10.90 -25.05 1.34
N THR A 240 -11.96 -25.58 0.74
CA THR A 240 -11.87 -26.72 -0.19
C THR A 240 -11.47 -26.31 -1.61
N PHE A 241 -11.42 -25.01 -1.89
CA PHE A 241 -11.20 -24.43 -3.22
C PHE A 241 -12.20 -24.89 -4.29
N LYS A 242 -13.32 -25.47 -3.90
CA LYS A 242 -14.39 -25.80 -4.83
C LYS A 242 -14.91 -24.54 -5.49
N GLY A 243 -14.93 -24.52 -6.83
CA GLY A 243 -15.34 -23.33 -7.60
C GLY A 243 -14.27 -22.22 -7.68
N LYS A 244 -13.13 -22.40 -7.08
CA LYS A 244 -11.99 -21.47 -7.22
C LYS A 244 -11.21 -21.73 -8.52
N PRO A 245 -10.45 -20.73 -9.02
CA PRO A 245 -9.59 -20.89 -10.20
C PRO A 245 -8.57 -22.02 -10.06
N GLU A 246 -8.23 -22.66 -11.17
CA GLU A 246 -7.22 -23.73 -11.19
C GLU A 246 -5.86 -23.25 -10.71
N TRP A 247 -5.46 -22.01 -11.07
CA TRP A 247 -4.17 -21.45 -10.65
C TRP A 247 -4.05 -21.37 -9.13
N GLN A 248 -5.15 -21.07 -8.43
CA GLN A 248 -5.17 -20.96 -6.98
C GLN A 248 -4.94 -22.32 -6.33
N ARG A 249 -5.62 -23.35 -6.80
CA ARG A 249 -5.43 -24.73 -6.37
C ARG A 249 -3.99 -25.19 -6.59
N LYS A 250 -3.43 -24.89 -7.77
CA LYS A 250 -2.02 -25.17 -8.11
C LYS A 250 -1.05 -24.50 -7.13
N LYS A 251 -1.28 -23.25 -6.76
CA LYS A 251 -0.44 -22.53 -5.80
C LYS A 251 -0.46 -23.20 -4.43
N THR A 252 -1.64 -23.53 -3.95
CA THR A 252 -1.85 -24.13 -2.63
C THR A 252 -1.17 -25.50 -2.48
N TYR A 253 -1.22 -26.34 -3.51
CA TYR A 253 -0.60 -27.67 -3.47
C TYR A 253 0.91 -27.68 -3.69
N GLY A 254 1.57 -26.52 -3.77
CA GLY A 254 2.99 -26.48 -4.11
C GLY A 254 3.28 -27.15 -5.44
N PHE A 255 2.40 -26.96 -6.41
CA PHE A 255 2.39 -27.65 -7.69
C PHE A 255 3.72 -27.55 -8.42
N ASP A 256 4.34 -28.70 -8.71
CA ASP A 256 5.52 -28.75 -9.55
C ASP A 256 5.14 -28.54 -11.02
N TRP A 257 5.27 -27.31 -11.47
CA TRP A 257 4.97 -26.90 -12.84
C TRP A 257 5.73 -27.66 -13.93
N LYS A 258 6.85 -28.32 -13.54
CA LYS A 258 7.64 -29.12 -14.44
C LYS A 258 7.03 -30.52 -14.64
N LYS A 259 6.37 -31.05 -13.62
CA LYS A 259 5.78 -32.40 -13.65
C LYS A 259 4.33 -32.44 -14.12
N ASN A 260 3.65 -31.29 -14.17
CA ASN A 260 2.23 -31.16 -14.60
C ASN A 260 1.31 -32.24 -14.00
N LEU A 261 1.46 -32.49 -12.69
CA LEU A 261 0.67 -33.51 -11.99
C LEU A 261 -0.80 -33.11 -11.90
N PRO A 262 -1.74 -34.08 -11.84
CA PRO A 262 -3.15 -33.78 -11.59
C PRO A 262 -3.30 -32.98 -10.28
N ILE A 263 -4.17 -31.96 -10.32
CA ILE A 263 -4.51 -31.19 -9.15
C ILE A 263 -5.62 -31.93 -8.43
N PRO A 264 -5.49 -32.24 -7.14
CA PRO A 264 -6.57 -32.80 -6.36
C PRO A 264 -7.80 -31.89 -6.40
N SER A 265 -8.99 -32.47 -6.40
CA SER A 265 -10.26 -31.71 -6.35
C SER A 265 -10.47 -31.05 -4.99
N GLU A 266 -9.86 -31.60 -3.95
CA GLU A 266 -9.96 -31.17 -2.56
C GLU A 266 -8.57 -31.06 -1.97
N LEU A 267 -8.37 -30.07 -1.10
CA LEU A 267 -7.13 -29.97 -0.32
C LEU A 267 -7.10 -31.07 0.72
N PRO A 268 -5.95 -31.71 0.94
CA PRO A 268 -5.76 -32.47 2.17
C PRO A 268 -5.97 -31.53 3.36
N GLU A 269 -6.59 -32.05 4.40
CA GLU A 269 -6.72 -31.31 5.65
C GLU A 269 -5.34 -30.86 6.12
N GLN A 270 -5.16 -29.55 6.25
CA GLN A 270 -3.91 -29.00 6.73
C GLN A 270 -4.05 -28.66 8.21
N GLU A 271 -3.06 -29.04 8.99
CA GLU A 271 -3.00 -28.65 10.39
C GLU A 271 -2.77 -27.14 10.49
N TRP A 272 -3.57 -26.48 11.31
CA TRP A 272 -3.36 -25.09 11.71
C TRP A 272 -2.63 -25.06 13.06
N PRO A 273 -1.70 -24.12 13.26
CA PRO A 273 -1.28 -23.04 12.37
C PRO A 273 -0.20 -23.47 11.35
N ILE A 274 -0.40 -23.03 10.11
CA ILE A 274 0.59 -23.19 9.04
C ILE A 274 1.79 -22.29 9.34
N ASN A 275 3.02 -22.85 9.31
CA ASN A 275 4.27 -22.10 9.58
C ASN A 275 4.25 -21.33 10.91
N TYR A 276 3.89 -22.00 12.01
CA TYR A 276 3.72 -21.40 13.33
C TYR A 276 4.86 -20.45 13.72
N GLU A 277 6.11 -20.93 13.77
CA GLU A 277 7.25 -20.13 14.21
C GLU A 277 7.47 -18.89 13.30
N LYS A 278 7.34 -19.07 12.00
CA LYS A 278 7.46 -17.97 11.04
C LYS A 278 6.43 -16.89 11.27
N ASN A 279 5.19 -17.27 11.56
CA ASN A 279 4.11 -16.35 11.85
C ASN A 279 4.30 -15.64 13.20
N MET A 280 4.77 -16.37 14.22
CA MET A 280 5.11 -15.78 15.53
C MET A 280 6.28 -14.81 15.41
N ASP A 281 7.31 -15.12 14.62
CA ASP A 281 8.46 -14.24 14.41
C ASP A 281 8.07 -12.95 13.69
N LEU A 282 7.11 -13.02 12.75
CA LEU A 282 6.52 -11.80 12.15
C LEU A 282 5.89 -10.92 13.24
N LEU A 283 5.06 -11.49 14.13
CA LEU A 283 4.42 -10.75 15.22
C LEU A 283 5.43 -10.21 16.23
N ARG A 284 6.51 -10.95 16.52
CA ARG A 284 7.63 -10.50 17.34
C ARG A 284 8.39 -9.32 16.72
N CYS A 285 8.53 -9.31 15.39
CA CYS A 285 9.12 -8.16 14.67
C CYS A 285 8.28 -6.88 14.82
N ILE A 286 6.95 -6.98 14.97
CA ILE A 286 6.08 -5.82 15.19
C ILE A 286 6.40 -5.13 16.53
N ALA A 287 6.82 -5.88 17.55
CA ALA A 287 7.20 -5.28 18.83
C ALA A 287 8.37 -4.28 18.68
N ALA A 288 9.37 -4.60 17.84
CA ALA A 288 10.46 -3.67 17.57
C ALA A 288 10.00 -2.43 16.78
N ILE A 289 9.01 -2.57 15.90
CA ILE A 289 8.39 -1.44 15.19
C ILE A 289 7.64 -0.53 16.17
N ASP A 290 6.87 -1.12 17.08
CA ASP A 290 6.14 -0.36 18.09
C ASP A 290 7.08 0.42 19.02
N GLU A 291 8.19 -0.20 19.48
CA GLU A 291 9.23 0.48 20.24
C GLU A 291 9.86 1.63 19.46
N SER A 292 10.25 1.39 18.20
CA SER A 292 10.81 2.40 17.29
C SER A 292 9.88 3.62 17.18
N LEU A 293 8.59 3.38 16.94
CA LEU A 293 7.59 4.46 16.92
C LEU A 293 7.56 5.21 18.24
N GLY A 294 7.55 4.49 19.38
CA GLY A 294 7.52 5.08 20.72
C GLY A 294 8.71 5.99 20.98
N GLU A 295 9.91 5.60 20.59
CA GLU A 295 11.13 6.41 20.77
C GLU A 295 11.12 7.68 19.91
N VAL A 296 10.67 7.59 18.67
CA VAL A 296 10.54 8.76 17.79
C VAL A 296 9.45 9.70 18.30
N LEU A 297 8.30 9.20 18.78
CA LEU A 297 7.25 10.02 19.40
C LEU A 297 7.76 10.76 20.63
N LYS A 298 8.51 10.09 21.52
CA LYS A 298 9.16 10.74 22.70
C LYS A 298 10.14 11.82 22.28
N THR A 299 10.89 11.62 21.21
CA THR A 299 11.81 12.62 20.68
C THR A 299 11.05 13.85 20.21
N LEU A 300 9.95 13.68 19.47
CA LEU A 300 9.10 14.80 19.04
C LEU A 300 8.43 15.52 20.22
N GLU A 301 8.06 14.80 21.28
CA GLU A 301 7.56 15.39 22.53
C GLU A 301 8.63 16.26 23.20
N ALA A 302 9.86 15.75 23.32
CA ALA A 302 10.98 16.46 23.93
C ALA A 302 11.35 17.73 23.14
N LEU A 303 11.18 17.72 21.83
CA LEU A 303 11.36 18.87 20.95
C LEU A 303 10.19 19.86 20.98
N GLY A 304 9.05 19.49 21.59
CA GLY A 304 7.81 20.30 21.58
C GLY A 304 7.11 20.31 20.22
N GLU A 305 7.40 19.36 19.35
CA GLU A 305 6.90 19.32 17.96
C GLU A 305 5.85 18.24 17.71
N LEU A 306 5.57 17.34 18.66
CA LEU A 306 4.64 16.24 18.45
C LEU A 306 3.27 16.67 17.96
N ASP A 307 2.69 17.72 18.56
CA ASP A 307 1.35 18.19 18.19
C ASP A 307 1.31 19.04 16.92
N ASN A 308 2.50 19.48 16.43
CA ASN A 308 2.64 20.09 15.10
C ASN A 308 3.11 19.08 14.02
N THR A 309 3.18 17.81 14.36
CA THR A 309 3.59 16.75 13.43
C THR A 309 2.43 15.85 13.09
N VAL A 310 2.15 15.71 11.78
CA VAL A 310 1.26 14.69 11.24
C VAL A 310 2.00 13.35 11.30
N ILE A 311 1.52 12.43 12.13
CA ILE A 311 2.09 11.09 12.25
C ILE A 311 1.25 10.13 11.41
N ILE A 312 1.87 9.48 10.42
CA ILE A 312 1.24 8.51 9.53
C ILE A 312 1.88 7.16 9.78
N TYR A 313 1.08 6.12 9.98
CA TYR A 313 1.52 4.74 10.13
C TYR A 313 0.77 3.84 9.16
N SER A 314 1.51 3.08 8.34
CA SER A 314 0.92 2.12 7.40
C SER A 314 1.89 0.98 7.05
N SER A 315 1.44 0.05 6.21
CA SER A 315 2.26 -0.98 5.57
C SER A 315 2.28 -0.80 4.05
N ASP A 316 3.36 -1.24 3.41
CA ASP A 316 3.46 -1.18 1.95
C ASP A 316 2.58 -2.20 1.23
N ASN A 317 2.23 -3.30 1.87
CA ASN A 317 1.22 -4.27 1.46
C ASN A 317 0.78 -5.12 2.66
N GLY A 318 -0.35 -5.80 2.52
CA GLY A 318 -0.79 -6.82 3.46
C GLY A 318 0.01 -8.13 3.30
N TYR A 319 -0.32 -9.13 4.12
CA TYR A 319 0.39 -10.40 4.14
C TYR A 319 -0.53 -11.52 4.61
N PHE A 320 -0.43 -12.70 4.00
CA PHE A 320 -1.12 -13.91 4.44
C PHE A 320 -0.31 -14.64 5.51
N LEU A 321 -0.95 -14.94 6.62
CA LEU A 321 -0.39 -15.78 7.70
C LEU A 321 -0.97 -17.21 7.70
N GLY A 322 -1.39 -17.69 6.54
CA GLY A 322 -2.01 -19.00 6.34
C GLY A 322 -3.45 -18.92 5.85
N GLU A 323 -4.05 -17.74 5.76
CA GLU A 323 -5.35 -17.54 5.16
C GLU A 323 -5.31 -18.05 3.70
N HIS A 324 -6.39 -18.71 3.27
CA HIS A 324 -6.46 -19.42 1.98
C HIS A 324 -5.30 -20.41 1.74
N THR A 325 -4.68 -20.91 2.81
CA THR A 325 -3.45 -21.71 2.77
C THR A 325 -2.25 -21.02 2.11
N PHE A 326 -2.32 -19.68 2.01
CA PHE A 326 -1.26 -18.86 1.45
C PHE A 326 -0.34 -18.29 2.53
N ASN A 327 0.89 -18.09 2.15
CA ASN A 327 1.85 -17.21 2.79
C ASN A 327 2.32 -16.21 1.74
N ASP A 328 2.87 -15.06 2.18
CA ASP A 328 3.31 -13.99 1.28
C ASP A 328 2.13 -13.04 0.92
N LYS A 329 2.12 -12.45 -0.22
CA LYS A 329 1.24 -11.35 -0.68
C LYS A 329 0.91 -11.49 -2.15
N ARG A 330 0.59 -10.44 -2.84
CA ARG A 330 0.43 -10.28 -4.32
C ARG A 330 -0.98 -10.42 -4.86
N LEU A 331 -1.82 -11.20 -4.20
CA LEU A 331 -3.15 -11.56 -4.71
C LEU A 331 -4.20 -10.50 -4.37
N ALA A 332 -5.29 -10.49 -5.12
CA ALA A 332 -6.41 -9.56 -4.95
C ALA A 332 -7.36 -9.95 -3.80
N TYR A 333 -6.83 -10.49 -2.69
CA TYR A 333 -7.57 -10.78 -1.46
C TYR A 333 -7.39 -9.67 -0.43
N GLU A 334 -8.37 -9.50 0.46
CA GLU A 334 -8.32 -8.48 1.52
C GLU A 334 -7.02 -8.58 2.35
N ASN A 335 -6.59 -9.79 2.71
CA ASN A 335 -5.35 -10.01 3.48
C ASN A 335 -4.09 -9.47 2.80
N SER A 336 -4.07 -9.43 1.48
CA SER A 336 -2.95 -8.94 0.70
C SER A 336 -3.07 -7.45 0.33
N MET A 337 -4.30 -6.99 0.02
CA MET A 337 -4.55 -5.63 -0.46
C MET A 337 -4.71 -4.61 0.66
N ARG A 338 -5.33 -5.01 1.78
CA ARG A 338 -5.67 -4.14 2.90
C ARG A 338 -4.49 -4.00 3.85
N VAL A 339 -4.22 -2.78 4.28
CA VAL A 339 -3.13 -2.47 5.20
C VAL A 339 -3.63 -1.58 6.34
N PRO A 340 -2.96 -1.57 7.52
CA PRO A 340 -3.29 -0.63 8.57
C PRO A 340 -3.04 0.80 8.07
N MET A 341 -3.89 1.75 8.48
CA MET A 341 -3.68 3.16 8.19
C MET A 341 -4.16 4.00 9.36
N LEU A 342 -3.21 4.56 10.09
CA LEU A 342 -3.44 5.43 11.23
C LEU A 342 -2.83 6.80 10.95
N ILE A 343 -3.57 7.86 11.27
CA ILE A 343 -3.09 9.24 11.09
C ILE A 343 -3.43 10.04 12.35
N ARG A 344 -2.40 10.59 13.00
CA ARG A 344 -2.53 11.48 14.16
C ARG A 344 -2.11 12.89 13.79
N TYR A 345 -3.00 13.85 13.97
CA TYR A 345 -2.72 15.28 13.92
C TYR A 345 -3.80 16.04 14.72
N PRO A 346 -3.57 16.30 16.03
CA PRO A 346 -4.62 16.78 16.93
C PRO A 346 -5.18 18.16 16.60
N LYS A 347 -4.44 18.96 15.82
CA LYS A 347 -4.93 20.26 15.35
C LYS A 347 -6.09 20.16 14.34
N LEU A 348 -6.23 19.00 13.67
CA LEU A 348 -7.24 18.79 12.64
C LEU A 348 -8.09 17.54 12.87
N ILE A 349 -7.47 16.46 13.32
CA ILE A 349 -8.10 15.13 13.40
C ILE A 349 -8.55 14.89 14.84
N LYS A 350 -9.84 14.65 15.01
CA LYS A 350 -10.39 14.29 16.33
C LYS A 350 -9.96 12.89 16.72
N GLN A 351 -9.75 12.68 18.02
CA GLN A 351 -9.45 11.39 18.60
C GLN A 351 -10.51 10.35 18.22
N LYS A 352 -10.06 9.11 17.94
CA LYS A 352 -10.92 7.98 17.58
C LYS A 352 -11.81 8.22 16.37
N THR A 353 -11.37 9.07 15.43
CA THR A 353 -12.01 9.21 14.13
C THR A 353 -11.91 7.92 13.35
N VAL A 354 -13.01 7.47 12.76
CA VAL A 354 -13.04 6.29 11.90
C VAL A 354 -13.49 6.70 10.51
N VAL A 355 -12.59 6.51 9.53
CA VAL A 355 -12.87 6.72 8.11
C VAL A 355 -13.22 5.37 7.49
N LYS A 356 -14.47 5.22 7.02
CA LYS A 356 -14.99 3.96 6.45
C LYS A 356 -14.92 3.92 4.93
N GLN A 357 -14.67 5.05 4.29
CA GLN A 357 -14.52 5.16 2.84
C GLN A 357 -13.32 4.35 2.35
N GLN A 358 -13.41 3.83 1.13
CA GLN A 358 -12.31 3.11 0.50
C GLN A 358 -11.22 4.07 0.06
N CYS A 359 -10.07 4.01 0.71
CA CYS A 359 -8.90 4.83 0.41
C CYS A 359 -7.76 3.95 -0.12
N LEU A 360 -6.87 4.58 -0.87
CA LEU A 360 -5.75 3.91 -1.54
C LEU A 360 -4.41 4.54 -1.15
N ASN A 361 -3.34 3.77 -1.28
CA ASN A 361 -1.98 4.27 -1.08
C ASN A 361 -1.61 5.45 -2.00
N ILE A 362 -2.24 5.58 -3.16
CA ILE A 362 -2.09 6.75 -4.06
C ILE A 362 -2.71 8.03 -3.48
N ASP A 363 -3.58 7.94 -2.48
CA ASP A 363 -4.22 9.09 -1.83
C ASP A 363 -3.29 9.78 -0.83
N MET A 364 -2.20 9.11 -0.42
CA MET A 364 -1.29 9.66 0.60
C MET A 364 -0.53 10.88 0.11
N ALA A 365 0.05 10.82 -1.10
CA ALA A 365 0.78 11.96 -1.65
C ALA A 365 -0.08 13.23 -1.75
N PRO A 366 -1.28 13.21 -2.38
CA PRO A 366 -2.16 14.37 -2.41
C PRO A 366 -2.64 14.79 -1.01
N THR A 367 -2.85 13.86 -0.06
CA THR A 367 -3.23 14.19 1.31
C THR A 367 -2.12 14.95 2.05
N ILE A 368 -0.88 14.50 1.94
CA ILE A 368 0.29 15.18 2.55
C ILE A 368 0.44 16.59 1.97
N LEU A 369 0.35 16.74 0.64
CA LEU A 369 0.46 18.04 -0.01
C LEU A 369 -0.68 18.99 0.40
N ASP A 370 -1.91 18.49 0.46
CA ASP A 370 -3.09 19.27 0.87
C ASP A 370 -2.96 19.73 2.33
N MET A 371 -2.52 18.85 3.25
CA MET A 371 -2.26 19.22 4.64
C MET A 371 -1.11 20.22 4.79
N ALA A 372 -0.14 20.20 3.87
CA ALA A 372 0.96 21.17 3.81
C ALA A 372 0.55 22.50 3.15
N GLY A 373 -0.65 22.62 2.60
CA GLY A 373 -1.06 23.79 1.81
C GLY A 373 -0.35 23.90 0.45
N VAL A 374 0.19 22.79 -0.06
CA VAL A 374 0.92 22.72 -1.32
C VAL A 374 -0.01 22.23 -2.44
N GLU A 375 0.07 22.87 -3.59
CA GLU A 375 -0.74 22.48 -4.76
C GLU A 375 -0.52 21.01 -5.15
N ILE A 376 -1.63 20.27 -5.33
CA ILE A 376 -1.61 18.87 -5.76
C ILE A 376 -1.38 18.82 -7.27
N PRO A 377 -0.28 18.20 -7.74
CA PRO A 377 0.01 18.11 -9.17
C PRO A 377 -1.06 17.33 -9.94
N GLY A 378 -1.45 17.84 -11.10
CA GLY A 378 -2.51 17.24 -11.93
C GLY A 378 -2.21 15.86 -12.52
N TYR A 379 -1.00 15.32 -12.34
CA TYR A 379 -0.67 13.93 -12.71
C TYR A 379 -1.04 12.94 -11.60
N MET A 380 -1.20 13.36 -10.35
CA MET A 380 -1.60 12.49 -9.26
C MET A 380 -3.00 11.96 -9.52
N GLN A 381 -3.18 10.67 -9.28
CA GLN A 381 -4.44 9.96 -9.55
C GLN A 381 -5.23 9.67 -8.26
N GLY A 382 -4.59 9.82 -7.11
CA GLY A 382 -5.23 9.78 -5.81
C GLY A 382 -5.95 11.06 -5.48
N ASP A 383 -6.84 10.99 -4.50
CA ASP A 383 -7.59 12.13 -3.95
C ASP A 383 -7.14 12.43 -2.52
N SER A 384 -7.15 13.70 -2.09
CA SER A 384 -6.83 14.05 -0.71
C SER A 384 -7.89 13.54 0.27
N MET A 385 -7.46 12.80 1.28
CA MET A 385 -8.31 12.33 2.38
C MET A 385 -8.59 13.41 3.43
N LEU A 386 -8.08 14.64 3.27
CA LEU A 386 -8.17 15.71 4.28
C LEU A 386 -9.61 15.96 4.75
N ASN A 387 -10.56 16.02 3.81
CA ASN A 387 -11.98 16.21 4.15
C ASN A 387 -12.54 15.05 4.99
N LEU A 388 -12.18 13.80 4.68
CA LEU A 388 -12.62 12.63 5.45
C LEU A 388 -12.01 12.63 6.86
N LEU A 389 -10.73 12.94 6.96
CA LEU A 389 -9.99 13.02 8.23
C LEU A 389 -10.52 14.11 9.15
N ASN A 390 -11.02 15.20 8.59
CA ASN A 390 -11.65 16.29 9.33
C ASN A 390 -13.16 16.06 9.62
N GLY A 391 -13.66 14.85 9.38
CA GLY A 391 -15.05 14.47 9.66
C GLY A 391 -16.08 14.88 8.61
N GLY A 392 -15.65 15.18 7.39
CA GLY A 392 -16.56 15.44 6.26
C GLY A 392 -17.35 14.19 5.86
N SER A 393 -18.51 14.38 5.22
CA SER A 393 -19.47 13.30 4.91
C SER A 393 -18.94 12.23 3.95
N GLY A 394 -17.96 12.57 3.09
CA GLY A 394 -17.48 11.67 2.06
C GLY A 394 -18.45 11.40 0.90
N ASP A 395 -19.56 12.17 0.78
CA ASP A 395 -20.60 11.95 -0.25
C ASP A 395 -20.09 11.99 -1.69
N LYS A 396 -18.98 12.67 -1.91
CA LYS A 396 -18.32 12.74 -3.22
C LYS A 396 -17.11 11.81 -3.35
N TRP A 397 -16.85 10.99 -2.33
CA TRP A 397 -15.75 10.04 -2.35
C TRP A 397 -16.06 8.85 -3.24
N ARG A 398 -15.02 8.20 -3.73
CA ARG A 398 -15.16 7.00 -4.57
C ARG A 398 -15.92 5.88 -3.86
N THR A 399 -16.70 5.14 -4.64
CA THR A 399 -17.46 3.96 -4.18
C THR A 399 -16.85 2.64 -4.63
N SER A 400 -15.81 2.71 -5.46
CA SER A 400 -15.09 1.56 -5.98
C SER A 400 -13.60 1.86 -6.14
N ILE A 401 -12.78 0.84 -6.07
CA ILE A 401 -11.33 0.91 -6.28
C ILE A 401 -10.88 -0.11 -7.32
N LEU A 402 -9.77 0.21 -7.99
CA LEU A 402 -9.07 -0.67 -8.90
C LEU A 402 -7.80 -1.19 -8.23
N PHE A 403 -7.62 -2.49 -8.24
CA PHE A 403 -6.37 -3.17 -7.87
C PHE A 403 -5.75 -3.78 -9.11
N GLU A 404 -4.43 -3.79 -9.18
CA GLU A 404 -3.69 -4.41 -10.27
C GLU A 404 -2.52 -5.24 -9.74
N TYR A 405 -2.26 -6.36 -10.38
CA TYR A 405 -1.08 -7.15 -10.09
C TYR A 405 -0.47 -7.67 -11.40
N TYR A 406 0.84 -7.52 -11.51
CA TYR A 406 1.60 -7.98 -12.67
C TYR A 406 2.52 -9.12 -12.25
N LEU A 407 2.41 -10.24 -12.95
CA LEU A 407 3.20 -11.43 -12.72
C LEU A 407 4.68 -11.09 -12.60
N ASP A 408 5.25 -11.38 -11.46
CA ASP A 408 6.69 -11.36 -11.25
C ASP A 408 7.32 -12.56 -11.95
N THR A 409 8.05 -12.31 -13.01
CA THR A 409 8.67 -13.36 -13.84
C THR A 409 9.77 -14.16 -13.12
N TYR A 410 10.18 -13.71 -11.94
CA TYR A 410 11.24 -14.33 -11.16
C TYR A 410 10.73 -15.35 -10.13
N TRP A 411 9.42 -15.39 -9.88
CA TRP A 411 8.87 -16.20 -8.81
C TRP A 411 7.94 -17.31 -9.34
N PRO A 412 8.30 -18.60 -9.19
CA PRO A 412 7.49 -19.71 -9.72
C PRO A 412 6.12 -19.87 -9.05
N TYR A 413 5.90 -19.22 -7.90
CA TYR A 413 4.68 -19.32 -7.10
C TYR A 413 3.80 -18.06 -7.16
N ALA A 414 4.15 -17.09 -8.01
CA ALA A 414 3.33 -15.91 -8.19
C ALA A 414 1.99 -16.29 -8.87
N GLY A 415 0.91 -15.68 -8.42
CA GLY A 415 -0.38 -15.76 -9.10
C GLY A 415 -0.33 -15.14 -10.49
N PRO A 416 -1.37 -15.29 -11.31
CA PRO A 416 -1.46 -14.67 -12.62
C PRO A 416 -1.54 -13.14 -12.50
N ASN A 417 -1.39 -12.45 -13.64
CA ASN A 417 -1.79 -11.05 -13.70
C ASN A 417 -3.26 -10.93 -13.28
N GLN A 418 -3.56 -9.97 -12.43
CA GLN A 418 -4.90 -9.73 -11.92
C GLN A 418 -5.27 -8.26 -12.02
N ILE A 419 -6.53 -8.02 -12.35
CA ILE A 419 -7.22 -6.76 -12.10
C ILE A 419 -8.40 -7.08 -11.22
N ALA A 420 -8.55 -6.33 -10.12
CA ALA A 420 -9.75 -6.44 -9.32
C ALA A 420 -10.47 -5.10 -9.20
N VAL A 421 -11.79 -5.16 -9.19
CA VAL A 421 -12.67 -4.06 -8.81
C VAL A 421 -13.33 -4.43 -7.50
N ARG A 422 -13.19 -3.55 -6.51
CA ARG A 422 -13.80 -3.68 -5.21
C ARG A 422 -14.74 -2.52 -4.95
N THR A 423 -15.97 -2.82 -4.57
CA THR A 423 -16.94 -1.90 -3.98
C THR A 423 -17.05 -2.16 -2.48
N ASP A 424 -17.89 -1.45 -1.76
CA ASP A 424 -18.10 -1.70 -0.32
C ASP A 424 -18.61 -3.12 -0.04
N ARG A 425 -19.28 -3.75 -1.00
CA ARG A 425 -19.88 -5.05 -0.80
C ARG A 425 -19.32 -6.15 -1.68
N TYR A 426 -18.95 -5.85 -2.92
CA TYR A 426 -18.58 -6.88 -3.89
C TYR A 426 -17.17 -6.67 -4.43
N LYS A 427 -16.52 -7.77 -4.75
CA LYS A 427 -15.22 -7.79 -5.42
C LYS A 427 -15.27 -8.72 -6.62
N LEU A 428 -14.83 -8.21 -7.78
CA LEU A 428 -14.62 -9.00 -9.00
C LEU A 428 -13.12 -9.04 -9.29
N VAL A 429 -12.57 -10.23 -9.50
CA VAL A 429 -11.16 -10.45 -9.89
C VAL A 429 -11.10 -11.08 -11.27
N ASP A 430 -10.49 -10.37 -12.23
CA ASP A 430 -10.14 -10.89 -13.56
C ASP A 430 -8.68 -11.35 -13.53
N ALA A 431 -8.48 -12.65 -13.60
CA ALA A 431 -7.17 -13.29 -13.48
C ALA A 431 -6.42 -13.44 -14.82
N PHE A 432 -6.86 -12.82 -15.90
CA PHE A 432 -6.23 -12.86 -17.23
C PHE A 432 -5.70 -14.22 -17.68
N LEU A 433 -6.31 -15.30 -17.26
CA LEU A 433 -5.99 -16.65 -17.69
C LEU A 433 -6.99 -17.16 -18.72
N LYS A 434 -6.48 -17.62 -19.87
CA LYS A 434 -7.30 -17.94 -21.04
C LYS A 434 -8.27 -19.11 -20.81
N ASN A 435 -7.94 -20.01 -19.87
CA ASN A 435 -8.66 -21.26 -19.63
C ASN A 435 -9.00 -21.44 -18.15
N ASP A 436 -9.10 -20.35 -17.39
CA ASP A 436 -9.46 -20.38 -15.98
C ASP A 436 -10.62 -19.41 -15.72
N ILE A 437 -11.26 -19.54 -14.57
CA ILE A 437 -12.40 -18.73 -14.18
C ILE A 437 -11.97 -17.47 -13.43
N ASP A 438 -12.77 -16.41 -13.55
CA ASP A 438 -12.67 -15.22 -12.71
C ASP A 438 -13.24 -15.49 -11.31
N GLU A 439 -13.14 -14.51 -10.42
CA GLU A 439 -13.64 -14.64 -9.05
C GLU A 439 -14.60 -13.49 -8.73
N LEU A 440 -15.70 -13.80 -8.07
CA LEU A 440 -16.69 -12.85 -7.58
C LEU A 440 -17.02 -13.16 -6.12
N TYR A 441 -16.92 -12.15 -5.23
CA TYR A 441 -17.16 -12.29 -3.80
C TYR A 441 -18.16 -11.27 -3.27
N ASP A 442 -19.03 -11.68 -2.32
CA ASP A 442 -19.88 -10.80 -1.51
C ASP A 442 -19.21 -10.56 -0.16
N LEU A 443 -18.38 -9.55 -0.06
CA LEU A 443 -17.58 -9.22 1.12
C LEU A 443 -18.39 -8.95 2.40
N LYS A 444 -19.68 -8.63 2.25
CA LYS A 444 -20.57 -8.43 3.40
C LYS A 444 -20.98 -9.75 4.04
N ASN A 445 -21.28 -10.75 3.22
CA ASN A 445 -21.77 -12.06 3.67
C ASN A 445 -20.63 -13.09 3.77
N ASP A 446 -19.56 -12.87 3.03
CA ASP A 446 -18.36 -13.71 2.95
C ASP A 446 -17.10 -12.82 3.00
N PRO A 447 -16.81 -12.17 4.15
CA PRO A 447 -15.63 -11.31 4.27
C PRO A 447 -14.31 -12.08 4.20
N GLY A 448 -14.35 -13.41 4.31
CA GLY A 448 -13.20 -14.29 4.12
C GLY A 448 -12.99 -14.74 2.67
N GLU A 449 -13.82 -14.29 1.72
CA GLU A 449 -13.69 -14.60 0.29
C GLU A 449 -13.60 -16.10 -0.01
N MET A 450 -14.39 -16.91 0.74
CA MET A 450 -14.38 -18.36 0.69
C MET A 450 -15.15 -18.91 -0.52
N VAL A 451 -16.25 -18.27 -0.91
CA VAL A 451 -17.19 -18.76 -1.91
C VAL A 451 -17.14 -17.91 -3.18
N ASN A 452 -16.57 -18.48 -4.24
CA ASN A 452 -16.60 -17.83 -5.55
C ASN A 452 -18.01 -17.90 -6.16
N LEU A 453 -18.62 -16.74 -6.35
CA LEU A 453 -19.99 -16.58 -6.86
C LEU A 453 -20.04 -16.40 -8.39
N ILE A 454 -18.89 -16.45 -9.07
CA ILE A 454 -18.82 -16.38 -10.52
C ILE A 454 -19.67 -17.54 -11.12
N ASN A 455 -20.32 -17.33 -12.24
CA ASN A 455 -21.23 -18.31 -12.86
C ASN A 455 -22.48 -18.68 -12.02
N SER A 456 -22.84 -17.88 -11.02
CA SER A 456 -24.10 -18.04 -10.28
C SER A 456 -25.16 -17.11 -10.85
N GLU A 457 -26.21 -17.64 -11.45
CA GLU A 457 -27.30 -16.87 -12.09
C GLU A 457 -27.87 -15.76 -11.17
N ALA A 458 -27.89 -16.00 -9.86
CA ALA A 458 -28.35 -15.02 -8.87
C ALA A 458 -27.46 -13.76 -8.81
N TYR A 459 -26.24 -13.83 -9.31
CA TYR A 459 -25.25 -12.76 -9.27
C TYR A 459 -24.87 -12.18 -10.66
N ASP A 460 -25.49 -12.66 -11.74
CA ASP A 460 -25.21 -12.23 -13.12
C ASP A 460 -25.28 -10.70 -13.30
N ALA A 461 -26.32 -10.07 -12.75
CA ALA A 461 -26.49 -8.62 -12.82
C ALA A 461 -25.39 -7.87 -12.06
N ILE A 462 -24.94 -8.42 -10.95
CA ILE A 462 -23.85 -7.85 -10.12
C ILE A 462 -22.51 -7.98 -10.86
N GLU A 463 -22.26 -9.16 -11.43
CA GLU A 463 -21.06 -9.38 -12.26
C GLU A 463 -21.00 -8.40 -13.43
N LEU A 464 -22.11 -8.25 -14.18
CA LEU A 464 -22.19 -7.33 -15.32
C LEU A 464 -21.87 -5.88 -14.90
N ASN A 465 -22.45 -5.43 -13.78
CA ASN A 465 -22.19 -4.10 -13.23
C ASN A 465 -20.72 -3.90 -12.85
N LEU A 466 -20.11 -4.87 -12.16
CA LEU A 466 -18.72 -4.81 -11.79
C LEU A 466 -17.77 -4.85 -13.01
N ARG A 467 -18.09 -5.62 -14.04
CA ARG A 467 -17.33 -5.60 -15.31
C ARG A 467 -17.45 -4.26 -16.02
N GLN A 468 -18.61 -3.60 -15.95
CA GLN A 468 -18.76 -2.24 -16.47
C GLN A 468 -17.95 -1.25 -15.65
N GLU A 469 -17.99 -1.36 -14.32
CA GLU A 469 -17.19 -0.52 -13.43
C GLU A 469 -15.68 -0.72 -13.65
N ALA A 470 -15.24 -1.95 -13.89
CA ALA A 470 -13.85 -2.22 -14.28
C ALA A 470 -13.44 -1.45 -15.54
N LYS A 471 -14.32 -1.37 -16.55
CA LYS A 471 -14.07 -0.59 -17.75
C LYS A 471 -13.99 0.91 -17.48
N ASN A 472 -14.89 1.42 -16.61
CA ASN A 472 -14.93 2.83 -16.21
C ASN A 472 -13.63 3.22 -15.50
N LEU A 473 -13.21 2.45 -14.47
CA LEU A 473 -11.99 2.70 -13.71
C LEU A 473 -10.73 2.57 -14.58
N LYS A 474 -10.67 1.56 -15.46
CA LYS A 474 -9.59 1.41 -16.44
C LYS A 474 -9.48 2.64 -17.35
N ALA A 475 -10.60 3.18 -17.82
CA ALA A 475 -10.62 4.38 -18.64
C ALA A 475 -10.20 5.63 -17.83
N GLN A 476 -10.77 5.80 -16.63
CA GLN A 476 -10.46 6.90 -15.71
C GLN A 476 -8.97 6.98 -15.41
N PHE A 477 -8.36 5.85 -15.03
CA PHE A 477 -6.95 5.78 -14.64
C PHE A 477 -6.00 5.53 -15.82
N LYS A 478 -6.50 5.61 -17.06
CA LYS A 478 -5.70 5.44 -18.29
C LYS A 478 -4.97 4.10 -18.35
N TYR A 479 -5.61 3.06 -17.82
CA TYR A 479 -5.07 1.70 -17.82
C TYR A 479 -4.92 1.21 -19.28
N ARG A 480 -3.69 0.98 -19.73
CA ARG A 480 -3.36 0.61 -21.11
C ARG A 480 -2.92 -0.83 -21.29
N ALA A 481 -2.65 -1.53 -20.20
CA ALA A 481 -2.23 -2.90 -20.26
C ALA A 481 -3.42 -3.76 -20.69
N ASP A 482 -3.44 -4.15 -21.96
CA ASP A 482 -4.23 -5.27 -22.39
C ASP A 482 -3.52 -6.57 -21.99
N ARG A 483 -4.29 -7.66 -21.90
CA ARG A 483 -3.79 -9.01 -21.61
C ARG A 483 -2.57 -9.39 -22.47
N ASP A 484 -2.51 -8.91 -23.70
CA ASP A 484 -1.50 -9.25 -24.69
C ASP A 484 -0.25 -8.38 -24.60
N TRP A 485 -0.35 -7.14 -24.10
CA TRP A 485 0.79 -6.22 -24.00
C TRP A 485 1.86 -6.79 -23.04
N TRP A 486 1.45 -7.25 -21.88
CA TRP A 486 2.34 -7.81 -20.87
C TRP A 486 2.96 -9.15 -21.34
N LEU A 487 2.12 -10.03 -21.90
CA LEU A 487 2.61 -11.28 -22.50
C LEU A 487 3.63 -11.03 -23.61
N ARG A 488 3.38 -10.04 -24.48
CA ARG A 488 4.33 -9.64 -25.53
C ARG A 488 5.64 -9.12 -24.95
N LYS A 489 5.60 -8.32 -23.89
CA LYS A 489 6.81 -7.81 -23.21
C LYS A 489 7.64 -8.93 -22.60
N VAL A 490 7.01 -9.84 -21.85
CA VAL A 490 7.67 -11.00 -21.23
C VAL A 490 8.26 -11.96 -22.27
N LEU A 491 7.53 -12.21 -23.36
CA LEU A 491 8.02 -13.08 -24.43
C LEU A 491 9.19 -12.43 -25.19
N LYS A 492 9.16 -11.12 -25.38
CA LYS A 492 10.25 -10.38 -26.02
C LYS A 492 11.52 -10.41 -25.18
N GLU A 493 11.41 -10.25 -23.86
CA GLU A 493 12.54 -10.35 -22.92
C GLU A 493 13.10 -11.77 -22.83
N LYS A 494 12.25 -12.81 -22.85
CA LYS A 494 12.70 -14.23 -22.89
C LYS A 494 13.41 -14.57 -24.19
N ASN A 495 12.97 -14.02 -25.34
CA ASN A 495 13.63 -14.26 -26.63
C ASN A 495 14.99 -13.55 -26.72
N ILE A 496 15.15 -12.37 -26.11
CA ILE A 496 16.45 -11.68 -26.04
C ILE A 496 17.45 -12.48 -25.18
N LYS A 497 16.99 -13.15 -24.10
CA LYS A 497 17.85 -14.00 -23.26
C LYS A 497 18.21 -15.36 -23.90
N LYS A 498 17.42 -15.86 -24.85
CA LYS A 498 17.74 -17.09 -25.59
C LYS A 498 18.74 -16.88 -26.74
N ASN A 499 18.88 -15.62 -27.19
CA ASN A 499 19.76 -15.25 -28.28
C ASN A 499 21.08 -14.58 -27.82
N LYS A 500 21.33 -14.58 -26.53
CA LYS A 500 22.60 -14.25 -25.87
C LYS A 500 23.15 -15.49 -25.16
#